data_7376dff77c236b4abebccacef7b66194
#
_entry.id   7376dff77c236b4abebccacef7b66194
#
_cell.length_a   1.000
_cell.length_b   1.000
_cell.length_c   1.000
_cell.angle_alpha   90.00
_cell.angle_beta   90.00
_cell.angle_gamma   90.00
#
_symmetry.space_group_name_H-M   'P 1'
#
loop_
_entity.id
_entity.type
_entity.pdbx_description
1 polymer ?
#
loop_
_entity_poly.entity_id
_entity_poly.type
_entity_poly.pdbx_seq_one_letter_code
_entity_poly.pdbx_strand_id
1 'polypeptide(L)'
;MLEKRLIAMAGACLLAFAVVVCALAAVSTNPAYAAAAVQQSSTSVVLSEGRGNIYDCGFLPLTGTVSERYALIEPGRTSYHTLFEAIPAELRTQFYASIQRGSPFLMPVTGAAAARAQYTFEKPVRYQPMPIAQHLIGYLGASGHGVSGVEYAFDDLLTGGSTLTEVRCAMNARGGFIESDAPYLVESPGTGAGVMLTLDSSIQRACEAVGIEMVDKGCIVVLDAPTGRV
;
A
#
# COMPACT_ATOMS: atom_id res chain seq x y z
N MET A 1 18.96 -70.59 -8.74
CA MET A 1 18.34 -69.60 -9.68
C MET A 1 17.52 -68.55 -9.05
N LEU A 2 16.75 -68.85 -8.02
CA LEU A 2 15.87 -67.92 -7.32
C LEU A 2 16.64 -66.78 -6.59
N GLU A 3 17.73 -67.11 -5.89
CA GLU A 3 18.60 -66.14 -5.20
C GLU A 3 19.18 -65.09 -6.12
N LYS A 4 19.68 -65.49 -7.29
CA LYS A 4 20.23 -64.57 -8.28
C LYS A 4 19.17 -63.59 -8.81
N ARG A 5 17.92 -64.06 -8.97
CA ARG A 5 16.81 -63.22 -9.40
C ARG A 5 16.37 -62.25 -8.29
N LEU A 6 16.36 -62.71 -7.02
CA LEU A 6 16.08 -61.85 -5.86
C LEU A 6 17.15 -60.75 -5.69
N ILE A 7 18.41 -61.07 -5.81
CA ILE A 7 19.52 -60.09 -5.74
C ILE A 7 19.41 -59.09 -6.90
N ALA A 8 19.10 -59.55 -8.11
CA ALA A 8 18.92 -58.66 -9.26
C ALA A 8 17.73 -57.74 -9.09
N MET A 9 16.60 -58.23 -8.55
CA MET A 9 15.42 -57.38 -8.21
C MET A 9 15.75 -56.36 -7.13
N ALA A 10 16.44 -56.78 -6.06
CA ALA A 10 16.85 -55.86 -4.99
C ALA A 10 17.81 -54.77 -5.52
N GLY A 11 18.74 -55.13 -6.36
CA GLY A 11 19.65 -54.20 -7.03
C GLY A 11 18.90 -53.20 -7.93
N ALA A 12 17.92 -53.67 -8.70
CA ALA A 12 17.07 -52.81 -9.53
C ALA A 12 16.22 -51.83 -8.69
N CYS A 13 15.64 -52.27 -7.56
CA CYS A 13 14.92 -51.42 -6.64
C CYS A 13 15.81 -50.36 -5.99
N LEU A 14 17.02 -50.71 -5.56
CA LEU A 14 17.99 -49.76 -5.00
C LEU A 14 18.41 -48.72 -6.02
N LEU A 15 18.63 -49.13 -7.27
CA LEU A 15 18.99 -48.21 -8.34
C LEU A 15 17.85 -47.26 -8.69
N ALA A 16 16.60 -47.73 -8.74
CA ALA A 16 15.42 -46.93 -8.93
C ALA A 16 15.25 -45.94 -7.79
N PHE A 17 15.46 -46.37 -6.55
CA PHE A 17 15.40 -45.50 -5.38
C PHE A 17 16.49 -44.41 -5.41
N ALA A 18 17.72 -44.77 -5.77
CA ALA A 18 18.81 -43.80 -5.92
C ALA A 18 18.49 -42.74 -6.99
N VAL A 19 17.92 -43.16 -8.13
CA VAL A 19 17.49 -42.22 -9.18
C VAL A 19 16.43 -41.24 -8.64
N VAL A 20 15.44 -41.71 -7.89
CA VAL A 20 14.39 -40.85 -7.28
C VAL A 20 15.02 -39.88 -6.27
N VAL A 21 15.94 -40.34 -5.43
CA VAL A 21 16.63 -39.48 -4.46
C VAL A 21 17.47 -38.41 -5.17
N CYS A 22 18.19 -38.76 -6.21
CA CYS A 22 18.95 -37.80 -7.01
C CYS A 22 18.04 -36.78 -7.71
N ALA A 23 16.91 -37.23 -8.26
CA ALA A 23 15.94 -36.34 -8.90
C ALA A 23 15.31 -35.36 -7.87
N LEU A 24 14.96 -35.86 -6.69
CA LEU A 24 14.46 -35.02 -5.61
C LEU A 24 15.50 -34.00 -5.12
N ALA A 25 16.74 -34.43 -4.96
CA ALA A 25 17.85 -33.55 -4.60
C ALA A 25 18.08 -32.48 -5.67
N ALA A 26 18.04 -32.81 -6.94
CA ALA A 26 18.18 -31.87 -8.05
C ALA A 26 17.05 -30.85 -8.08
N VAL A 27 15.79 -31.24 -7.79
CA VAL A 27 14.66 -30.37 -7.71
C VAL A 27 14.79 -29.46 -6.48
N SER A 28 15.14 -30.01 -5.29
CA SER A 28 15.21 -29.24 -4.04
C SER A 28 16.38 -28.25 -4.01
N THR A 29 17.43 -28.47 -4.75
CA THR A 29 18.62 -27.59 -4.84
C THR A 29 18.54 -26.59 -6.00
N ASN A 30 17.54 -26.71 -6.87
CA ASN A 30 17.41 -25.82 -8.02
C ASN A 30 16.86 -24.45 -7.61
N PRO A 31 17.63 -23.36 -7.76
CA PRO A 31 17.20 -22.01 -7.35
C PRO A 31 15.96 -21.51 -8.10
N ALA A 32 15.71 -22.01 -9.32
CA ALA A 32 14.52 -21.62 -10.09
C ALA A 32 13.21 -22.12 -9.43
N TYR A 33 13.21 -23.35 -8.89
CA TYR A 33 12.04 -23.85 -8.17
C TYR A 33 11.85 -23.17 -6.81
N ALA A 34 12.94 -22.84 -6.12
CA ALA A 34 12.88 -22.06 -4.89
C ALA A 34 12.30 -20.67 -5.15
N ALA A 35 12.77 -19.98 -6.19
CA ALA A 35 12.22 -18.66 -6.58
C ALA A 35 10.75 -18.75 -6.98
N ALA A 36 10.35 -19.76 -7.75
CA ALA A 36 8.95 -19.97 -8.13
C ALA A 36 8.05 -20.26 -6.91
N ALA A 37 8.52 -21.03 -5.94
CA ALA A 37 7.80 -21.33 -4.70
C ALA A 37 7.60 -20.07 -3.86
N VAL A 38 8.63 -19.23 -3.71
CA VAL A 38 8.55 -17.93 -3.02
C VAL A 38 7.54 -17.01 -3.74
N GLN A 39 7.58 -16.95 -5.06
CA GLN A 39 6.67 -16.13 -5.85
C GLN A 39 5.21 -16.61 -5.75
N GLN A 40 4.97 -17.93 -5.70
CA GLN A 40 3.64 -18.50 -5.52
C GLN A 40 3.09 -18.36 -4.09
N SER A 41 3.97 -18.32 -3.09
CA SER A 41 3.57 -18.15 -1.67
C SER A 41 3.52 -16.69 -1.24
N SER A 42 3.98 -15.74 -2.07
CA SER A 42 3.98 -14.32 -1.74
C SER A 42 2.69 -13.64 -2.21
N THR A 43 2.16 -12.78 -1.34
CA THR A 43 1.04 -11.89 -1.65
C THR A 43 1.49 -10.46 -1.43
N SER A 44 1.11 -9.54 -2.32
CA SER A 44 1.35 -8.11 -2.14
C SER A 44 0.07 -7.36 -1.79
N VAL A 45 0.21 -6.36 -0.93
CA VAL A 45 -0.86 -5.43 -0.57
C VAL A 45 -0.35 -4.03 -0.84
N VAL A 46 -1.07 -3.27 -1.66
CA VAL A 46 -0.68 -1.90 -2.02
C VAL A 46 -0.77 -1.00 -0.78
N LEU A 47 0.36 -0.40 -0.41
CA LEU A 47 0.45 0.59 0.64
C LEU A 47 0.27 2.00 0.07
N SER A 48 0.94 2.32 -1.04
CA SER A 48 0.81 3.60 -1.74
C SER A 48 0.71 3.37 -3.25
N GLU A 49 -0.26 3.98 -3.89
CA GLU A 49 -0.51 3.84 -5.33
C GLU A 49 0.48 4.63 -6.20
N GLY A 50 1.43 5.31 -5.58
CA GLY A 50 2.47 6.03 -6.31
C GLY A 50 1.97 7.26 -7.05
N ARG A 51 0.93 7.94 -6.56
CA ARG A 51 0.40 9.15 -7.19
C ARG A 51 1.29 10.36 -6.92
N GLY A 52 1.66 11.09 -7.98
CA GLY A 52 2.48 12.29 -7.93
C GLY A 52 1.86 13.39 -7.07
N ASN A 53 2.69 14.20 -6.42
CA ASN A 53 2.23 15.27 -5.55
C ASN A 53 1.92 16.57 -6.32
N ILE A 54 1.05 17.38 -5.72
CA ILE A 54 0.76 18.76 -6.13
C ILE A 54 1.54 19.67 -5.19
N TYR A 55 2.22 20.67 -5.76
CA TYR A 55 3.10 21.61 -5.07
C TYR A 55 2.61 23.04 -5.26
N ASP A 56 2.94 23.90 -4.32
CA ASP A 56 2.76 25.34 -4.47
C ASP A 56 3.88 25.96 -5.33
N CYS A 57 3.85 27.28 -5.53
CA CYS A 57 4.85 28.02 -6.30
C CYS A 57 6.27 27.97 -5.70
N GLY A 58 6.40 27.65 -4.42
CA GLY A 58 7.65 27.48 -3.68
C GLY A 58 8.12 26.03 -3.57
N PHE A 59 7.53 25.08 -4.30
CA PHE A 59 7.79 23.64 -4.21
C PHE A 59 7.41 23.00 -2.87
N LEU A 60 6.54 23.65 -2.08
CA LEU A 60 5.99 23.02 -0.89
C LEU A 60 4.86 22.08 -1.29
N PRO A 61 4.87 20.81 -0.82
CA PRO A 61 3.82 19.86 -1.18
C PRO A 61 2.49 20.24 -0.51
N LEU A 62 1.44 20.29 -1.32
CA LEU A 62 0.06 20.52 -0.89
C LEU A 62 -0.69 19.20 -0.63
N THR A 63 -0.16 18.09 -1.17
CA THR A 63 -0.69 16.74 -0.99
C THR A 63 0.39 15.80 -0.45
N GLY A 64 0.00 14.70 0.23
CA GLY A 64 0.94 13.67 0.69
C GLY A 64 1.89 14.11 1.81
N THR A 65 1.51 15.11 2.61
CA THR A 65 2.37 15.70 3.65
C THR A 65 2.22 15.07 5.04
N VAL A 66 1.20 14.25 5.22
CA VAL A 66 0.89 13.56 6.48
C VAL A 66 0.95 12.06 6.22
N SER A 67 1.46 11.32 7.19
CA SER A 67 1.43 9.86 7.15
C SER A 67 0.53 9.33 8.26
N GLU A 68 -0.19 8.26 7.95
CA GLU A 68 -0.98 7.49 8.91
C GLU A 68 -0.39 6.10 9.06
N ARG A 69 -0.58 5.53 10.24
CA ARG A 69 -0.12 4.17 10.54
C ARG A 69 -1.17 3.16 10.15
N TYR A 70 -0.76 2.19 9.35
CA TYR A 70 -1.58 1.07 8.91
C TYR A 70 -1.06 -0.24 9.49
N ALA A 71 -1.96 -1.07 9.98
CA ALA A 71 -1.65 -2.45 10.36
C ALA A 71 -1.91 -3.39 9.20
N LEU A 72 -0.99 -4.33 8.99
CA LEU A 72 -1.22 -5.45 8.09
C LEU A 72 -1.98 -6.52 8.85
N ILE A 73 -3.18 -6.87 8.35
CA ILE A 73 -4.11 -7.82 8.96
C ILE A 73 -4.08 -9.14 8.21
N GLU A 74 -3.90 -10.22 8.97
CA GLU A 74 -4.00 -11.60 8.50
C GLU A 74 -5.40 -12.15 8.80
N PRO A 75 -6.22 -12.51 7.78
CA PRO A 75 -7.63 -12.90 7.98
C PRO A 75 -7.82 -14.18 8.79
N GLY A 76 -6.85 -15.10 8.77
CA GLY A 76 -6.92 -16.40 9.44
C GLY A 76 -6.56 -16.40 10.93
N ARG A 77 -6.14 -15.27 11.49
CA ARG A 77 -5.60 -15.21 12.85
C ARG A 77 -6.68 -14.93 13.87
N THR A 78 -6.75 -15.77 14.91
CA THR A 78 -7.75 -15.68 15.99
C THR A 78 -7.60 -14.40 16.86
N SER A 79 -6.49 -13.68 16.76
CA SER A 79 -6.18 -12.52 17.61
C SER A 79 -6.74 -11.18 17.12
N TYR A 80 -7.49 -11.12 16.00
CA TYR A 80 -8.05 -9.86 15.54
C TYR A 80 -9.19 -9.31 16.39
N HIS A 81 -9.76 -10.10 17.31
CA HIS A 81 -10.73 -9.61 18.28
C HIS A 81 -10.20 -8.43 19.10
N THR A 82 -8.96 -8.51 19.55
CA THR A 82 -8.32 -7.44 20.32
C THR A 82 -8.02 -6.20 19.48
N LEU A 83 -7.74 -6.40 18.20
CA LEU A 83 -7.53 -5.31 17.25
C LEU A 83 -8.85 -4.63 16.90
N PHE A 84 -9.91 -5.42 16.71
CA PHE A 84 -11.23 -4.94 16.35
C PHE A 84 -11.83 -3.95 17.37
N GLU A 85 -11.63 -4.19 18.66
CA GLU A 85 -12.09 -3.27 19.71
C GLU A 85 -11.39 -1.90 19.64
N ALA A 86 -10.17 -1.87 19.12
CA ALA A 86 -9.37 -0.67 19.01
C ALA A 86 -9.52 0.05 17.64
N ILE A 87 -10.28 -0.54 16.70
CA ILE A 87 -10.60 0.08 15.41
C ILE A 87 -11.80 1.03 15.58
N PRO A 88 -11.75 2.24 14.98
CA PRO A 88 -12.88 3.16 14.95
C PRO A 88 -14.18 2.50 14.45
N ALA A 89 -15.31 2.87 15.03
CA ALA A 89 -16.61 2.25 14.75
C ALA A 89 -16.97 2.31 13.25
N GLU A 90 -16.60 3.38 12.58
CA GLU A 90 -16.85 3.66 11.16
C GLU A 90 -16.15 2.63 10.25
N LEU A 91 -15.00 2.13 10.67
CA LEU A 91 -14.17 1.20 9.89
C LEU A 91 -14.50 -0.28 10.15
N ARG A 92 -15.31 -0.59 11.15
CA ARG A 92 -15.62 -1.97 11.54
C ARG A 92 -16.31 -2.78 10.46
N THR A 93 -17.25 -2.16 9.73
CA THR A 93 -17.94 -2.81 8.61
C THR A 93 -16.96 -3.17 7.49
N GLN A 94 -16.05 -2.26 7.15
CA GLN A 94 -15.01 -2.50 6.16
C GLN A 94 -14.03 -3.58 6.62
N PHE A 95 -13.67 -3.59 7.89
CA PHE A 95 -12.82 -4.60 8.51
C PHE A 95 -13.40 -6.00 8.34
N TYR A 96 -14.68 -6.20 8.69
CA TYR A 96 -15.35 -7.48 8.50
C TYR A 96 -15.43 -7.92 7.04
N ALA A 97 -15.79 -7.01 6.14
CA ALA A 97 -15.82 -7.30 4.72
C ALA A 97 -14.45 -7.71 4.18
N SER A 98 -13.37 -7.12 4.69
CA SER A 98 -12.00 -7.45 4.28
C SER A 98 -11.54 -8.79 4.84
N ILE A 99 -11.89 -9.14 6.07
CA ILE A 99 -11.64 -10.48 6.64
C ILE A 99 -12.32 -11.57 5.81
N GLN A 100 -13.57 -11.34 5.40
CA GLN A 100 -14.33 -12.32 4.60
C GLN A 100 -13.71 -12.60 3.23
N ARG A 101 -12.92 -11.68 2.68
CA ARG A 101 -12.20 -11.91 1.42
C ARG A 101 -11.06 -12.93 1.55
N GLY A 102 -10.61 -13.20 2.78
CA GLY A 102 -9.56 -14.19 3.04
C GLY A 102 -8.16 -13.81 2.57
N SER A 103 -7.95 -12.58 2.13
CA SER A 103 -6.65 -12.04 1.71
C SER A 103 -6.12 -11.04 2.73
N PRO A 104 -4.80 -10.91 2.92
CA PRO A 104 -4.21 -9.87 3.76
C PRO A 104 -4.63 -8.48 3.28
N PHE A 105 -4.81 -7.57 4.22
CA PHE A 105 -5.19 -6.19 3.92
C PHE A 105 -4.59 -5.22 4.93
N LEU A 106 -4.53 -3.95 4.54
CA LEU A 106 -4.08 -2.85 5.38
C LEU A 106 -5.28 -2.11 5.97
N MET A 107 -5.20 -1.77 7.26
CA MET A 107 -6.22 -1.00 7.96
C MET A 107 -5.55 0.13 8.77
N PRO A 108 -6.08 1.36 8.73
CA PRO A 108 -5.56 2.44 9.54
C PRO A 108 -5.76 2.12 11.03
N VAL A 109 -4.71 2.37 11.83
CA VAL A 109 -4.72 2.09 13.26
C VAL A 109 -4.09 3.23 14.03
N THR A 110 -4.66 3.53 15.21
CA THR A 110 -4.16 4.59 16.10
C THR A 110 -3.98 4.05 17.53
N GLY A 111 -3.11 4.68 18.30
CA GLY A 111 -2.98 4.43 19.73
C GLY A 111 -2.81 2.94 20.09
N ALA A 112 -3.74 2.41 20.89
CA ALA A 112 -3.70 1.05 21.39
C ALA A 112 -3.81 -0.03 20.30
N ALA A 113 -4.49 0.27 19.17
CA ALA A 113 -4.59 -0.64 18.04
C ALA A 113 -3.24 -0.84 17.36
N ALA A 114 -2.49 0.26 17.16
CA ALA A 114 -1.15 0.20 16.59
C ALA A 114 -0.17 -0.61 17.47
N ALA A 115 -0.28 -0.49 18.80
CA ALA A 115 0.56 -1.23 19.73
C ALA A 115 0.26 -2.74 19.76
N ARG A 116 -0.94 -3.15 19.36
CA ARG A 116 -1.36 -4.57 19.33
C ARG A 116 -1.17 -5.23 17.97
N ALA A 117 -0.97 -4.44 16.93
CA ALA A 117 -0.72 -4.95 15.58
C ALA A 117 0.68 -5.60 15.51
N GLN A 118 0.77 -6.73 14.83
CA GLN A 118 2.03 -7.45 14.66
C GLN A 118 2.97 -6.70 13.69
N TYR A 119 2.41 -6.18 12.60
CA TYR A 119 3.14 -5.42 11.58
C TYR A 119 2.41 -4.13 11.29
N THR A 120 3.14 -3.02 11.34
CA THR A 120 2.61 -1.70 11.02
C THR A 120 3.51 -0.99 10.01
N PHE A 121 2.89 -0.21 9.13
CA PHE A 121 3.55 0.55 8.08
C PHE A 121 3.02 1.98 8.07
N GLU A 122 3.88 2.95 7.75
CA GLU A 122 3.47 4.33 7.55
C GLU A 122 3.02 4.51 6.08
N LYS A 123 1.80 5.00 5.90
CA LYS A 123 1.22 5.30 4.58
C LYS A 123 1.05 6.80 4.44
N PRO A 124 1.60 7.44 3.40
CA PRO A 124 1.31 8.84 3.13
C PRO A 124 -0.17 9.01 2.79
N VAL A 125 -0.82 9.95 3.47
CA VAL A 125 -2.21 10.32 3.23
C VAL A 125 -2.26 11.46 2.23
N ARG A 126 -3.09 11.31 1.20
CA ARG A 126 -3.17 12.28 0.10
C ARG A 126 -3.60 13.66 0.58
N TYR A 127 -4.61 13.73 1.44
CA TYR A 127 -5.16 14.98 1.95
C TYR A 127 -5.04 15.07 3.46
N GLN A 128 -4.67 16.24 3.94
CA GLN A 128 -4.72 16.57 5.36
C GLN A 128 -6.20 16.69 5.82
N PRO A 129 -6.47 16.58 7.11
CA PRO A 129 -7.83 16.78 7.65
C PRO A 129 -8.42 18.16 7.32
N MET A 130 -7.55 19.18 7.14
CA MET A 130 -7.92 20.51 6.69
C MET A 130 -7.07 20.87 5.46
N PRO A 131 -7.44 20.36 4.27
CA PRO A 131 -6.69 20.60 3.06
C PRO A 131 -6.81 22.06 2.63
N ILE A 132 -5.70 22.63 2.21
CA ILE A 132 -5.62 23.97 1.63
C ILE A 132 -6.15 23.95 0.19
N ALA A 133 -6.82 25.00 -0.23
CA ALA A 133 -7.34 25.19 -1.59
C ALA A 133 -8.13 23.97 -2.11
N GLN A 134 -8.96 23.38 -1.24
CA GLN A 134 -9.65 22.09 -1.50
C GLN A 134 -10.40 22.06 -2.83
N HIS A 135 -11.08 23.15 -3.19
CA HIS A 135 -11.84 23.23 -4.44
C HIS A 135 -10.93 23.30 -5.68
N LEU A 136 -9.75 23.92 -5.54
CA LEU A 136 -8.76 24.02 -6.62
C LEU A 136 -8.02 22.69 -6.78
N ILE A 137 -7.52 22.12 -5.70
CA ILE A 137 -6.81 20.83 -5.73
C ILE A 137 -7.78 19.73 -6.18
N GLY A 138 -8.98 19.73 -5.66
CA GLY A 138 -9.99 18.70 -5.95
C GLY A 138 -9.83 17.47 -5.06
N TYR A 139 -10.39 16.36 -5.52
CA TYR A 139 -10.36 15.09 -4.77
C TYR A 139 -10.36 13.88 -5.71
N LEU A 140 -9.97 12.73 -5.13
CA LEU A 140 -9.97 11.44 -5.81
C LEU A 140 -11.29 10.70 -5.54
N GLY A 141 -11.78 10.00 -6.55
CA GLY A 141 -12.87 9.04 -6.41
C GLY A 141 -12.43 7.74 -5.76
N ALA A 142 -13.38 6.84 -5.53
CA ALA A 142 -13.12 5.51 -4.96
C ALA A 142 -12.19 4.63 -5.81
N SER A 143 -12.05 4.95 -7.09
CA SER A 143 -11.14 4.28 -8.03
C SER A 143 -9.71 4.81 -8.01
N GLY A 144 -9.41 5.82 -7.16
CA GLY A 144 -8.09 6.47 -7.12
C GLY A 144 -7.85 7.51 -8.20
N HIS A 145 -8.83 7.76 -9.09
CA HIS A 145 -8.76 8.77 -10.15
C HIS A 145 -9.30 10.12 -9.68
N GLY A 146 -8.78 11.20 -10.29
CA GLY A 146 -9.22 12.56 -10.04
C GLY A 146 -10.67 12.78 -10.48
N VAL A 147 -11.50 13.38 -9.62
CA VAL A 147 -12.92 13.70 -9.91
C VAL A 147 -13.11 15.17 -10.15
N SER A 148 -12.30 16.03 -9.56
CA SER A 148 -12.42 17.49 -9.69
C SER A 148 -11.07 18.18 -9.56
N GLY A 149 -11.03 19.46 -9.92
CA GLY A 149 -9.87 20.35 -9.75
C GLY A 149 -8.63 19.90 -10.49
N VAL A 150 -7.47 20.18 -9.91
CA VAL A 150 -6.15 19.80 -10.44
C VAL A 150 -5.98 18.28 -10.50
N GLU A 151 -6.55 17.57 -9.51
CA GLU A 151 -6.54 16.10 -9.49
C GLU A 151 -7.17 15.51 -10.76
N TYR A 152 -8.28 16.07 -11.22
CA TYR A 152 -8.94 15.64 -12.46
C TYR A 152 -8.19 16.12 -13.71
N ALA A 153 -7.80 17.39 -13.73
CA ALA A 153 -7.18 17.99 -14.92
C ALA A 153 -5.83 17.35 -15.28
N PHE A 154 -5.11 16.82 -14.28
CA PHE A 154 -3.79 16.21 -14.43
C PHE A 154 -3.76 14.75 -14.00
N ASP A 155 -4.90 14.05 -14.05
CA ASP A 155 -5.03 12.67 -13.57
C ASP A 155 -4.02 11.72 -14.22
N ASP A 156 -3.89 11.77 -15.53
CA ASP A 156 -2.95 10.92 -16.29
C ASP A 156 -1.49 11.19 -15.92
N LEU A 157 -1.13 12.46 -15.63
CA LEU A 157 0.21 12.83 -15.24
C LEU A 157 0.55 12.41 -13.82
N LEU A 158 -0.42 12.58 -12.91
CA LEU A 158 -0.25 12.28 -11.49
C LEU A 158 -0.29 10.79 -11.21
N THR A 159 -1.04 10.01 -11.98
CA THR A 159 -1.12 8.56 -11.83
C THR A 159 0.24 7.93 -12.16
N GLY A 160 0.82 7.20 -11.20
CA GLY A 160 2.17 6.63 -11.32
C GLY A 160 3.30 7.67 -11.26
N GLY A 161 2.99 8.91 -10.89
CA GLY A 161 3.98 9.99 -10.77
C GLY A 161 4.96 9.82 -9.62
N SER A 162 4.57 9.14 -8.56
CA SER A 162 5.41 8.85 -7.38
C SER A 162 5.72 7.36 -7.27
N THR A 163 6.46 6.97 -6.25
CA THR A 163 6.82 5.57 -5.98
C THR A 163 5.60 4.77 -5.55
N LEU A 164 5.30 3.69 -6.28
CA LEU A 164 4.37 2.66 -5.85
C LEU A 164 5.04 1.86 -4.72
N THR A 165 4.38 1.74 -3.59
CA THR A 165 4.87 0.97 -2.45
C THR A 165 3.88 -0.15 -2.13
N GLU A 166 4.38 -1.38 -2.12
CA GLU A 166 3.63 -2.56 -1.75
C GLU A 166 4.23 -3.21 -0.50
N VAL A 167 3.38 -3.76 0.35
CA VAL A 167 3.79 -4.67 1.42
C VAL A 167 3.73 -6.08 0.87
N ARG A 168 4.88 -6.74 0.77
CA ARG A 168 4.96 -8.14 0.36
C ARG A 168 5.08 -9.03 1.59
N CYS A 169 4.25 -10.07 1.66
CA CYS A 169 4.23 -11.04 2.73
C CYS A 169 4.19 -12.45 2.18
N ALA A 170 4.92 -13.36 2.82
CA ALA A 170 4.87 -14.78 2.52
C ALA A 170 3.73 -15.44 3.30
N MET A 171 2.93 -16.26 2.61
CA MET A 171 1.77 -16.92 3.18
C MET A 171 1.90 -18.44 3.08
N ASN A 172 1.47 -19.12 4.14
CA ASN A 172 1.36 -20.56 4.13
C ASN A 172 0.07 -21.02 3.43
N ALA A 173 -0.06 -22.32 3.17
CA ALA A 173 -1.24 -22.90 2.52
C ALA A 173 -2.57 -22.72 3.29
N ARG A 174 -2.51 -22.29 4.56
CA ARG A 174 -3.69 -22.01 5.40
C ARG A 174 -4.05 -20.53 5.42
N GLY A 175 -3.37 -19.69 4.63
CA GLY A 175 -3.60 -18.25 4.56
C GLY A 175 -3.01 -17.47 5.73
N GLY A 176 -2.08 -18.05 6.50
CA GLY A 176 -1.35 -17.37 7.57
C GLY A 176 0.01 -16.86 7.12
N PHE A 177 0.54 -15.82 7.76
CA PHE A 177 1.90 -15.37 7.52
C PHE A 177 2.93 -16.42 7.94
N ILE A 178 4.02 -16.51 7.19
CA ILE A 178 5.15 -17.36 7.54
C ILE A 178 6.03 -16.56 8.52
N GLU A 179 6.09 -17.00 9.78
CA GLU A 179 6.80 -16.26 10.86
C GLU A 179 8.31 -16.07 10.60
N SER A 180 8.92 -16.97 9.83
CA SER A 180 10.34 -16.86 9.45
C SER A 180 10.60 -15.84 8.34
N ASP A 181 9.56 -15.32 7.70
CA ASP A 181 9.65 -14.37 6.57
C ASP A 181 8.76 -13.17 6.84
N ALA A 182 9.29 -12.20 7.58
CA ALA A 182 8.56 -11.01 7.97
C ALA A 182 8.13 -10.19 6.73
N PRO A 183 6.92 -9.58 6.74
CA PRO A 183 6.50 -8.70 5.67
C PRO A 183 7.48 -7.54 5.45
N TYR A 184 7.75 -7.23 4.18
CA TYR A 184 8.68 -6.18 3.79
C TYR A 184 8.11 -5.27 2.70
N LEU A 185 8.66 -4.06 2.61
CA LEU A 185 8.28 -3.09 1.58
C LEU A 185 8.99 -3.38 0.26
N VAL A 186 8.25 -3.32 -0.82
CA VAL A 186 8.75 -3.33 -2.19
C VAL A 186 8.35 -2.01 -2.83
N GLU A 187 9.34 -1.30 -3.31
CA GLU A 187 9.16 0.00 -3.95
C GLU A 187 9.42 -0.11 -5.44
N SER A 188 8.47 0.39 -6.23
CA SER A 188 8.61 0.53 -7.67
C SER A 188 8.63 2.02 -8.00
N PRO A 189 9.72 2.55 -8.55
CA PRO A 189 9.83 3.97 -8.83
C PRO A 189 8.78 4.41 -9.84
N GLY A 190 8.16 5.56 -9.56
CA GLY A 190 7.25 6.22 -10.49
C GLY A 190 8.01 7.05 -11.51
N THR A 191 7.28 7.79 -12.34
CA THR A 191 7.84 8.67 -13.39
C THR A 191 8.54 9.92 -12.85
N GLY A 192 8.38 10.23 -11.55
CA GLY A 192 8.84 11.48 -10.94
C GLY A 192 7.94 12.68 -11.25
N ALA A 193 6.78 12.45 -11.86
CA ALA A 193 5.88 13.52 -12.27
C ALA A 193 5.09 14.08 -11.08
N GLY A 194 4.91 15.39 -11.07
CA GLY A 194 4.08 16.15 -10.14
C GLY A 194 3.60 17.43 -10.80
N VAL A 195 2.69 18.13 -10.17
CA VAL A 195 2.14 19.40 -10.67
C VAL A 195 2.53 20.52 -9.72
N MET A 196 3.18 21.54 -10.24
CA MET A 196 3.46 22.79 -9.51
C MET A 196 2.43 23.84 -9.90
N LEU A 197 1.77 24.40 -8.90
CA LEU A 197 0.80 25.47 -9.06
C LEU A 197 1.49 26.84 -8.95
N THR A 198 0.83 27.87 -9.44
CA THR A 198 1.20 29.27 -9.18
C THR A 198 0.71 29.78 -7.82
N LEU A 199 -0.02 28.95 -7.09
CA LEU A 199 -0.56 29.24 -5.77
C LEU A 199 0.55 29.38 -4.73
N ASP A 200 0.53 30.43 -3.94
CA ASP A 200 1.32 30.57 -2.71
C ASP A 200 0.52 30.07 -1.52
N SER A 201 1.02 29.01 -0.88
CA SER A 201 0.32 28.34 0.21
C SER A 201 0.19 29.20 1.47
N SER A 202 1.07 30.18 1.70
CA SER A 202 1.01 31.08 2.84
C SER A 202 -0.10 32.12 2.65
N ILE A 203 -0.18 32.70 1.45
CA ILE A 203 -1.25 33.63 1.09
C ILE A 203 -2.61 32.93 1.12
N GLN A 204 -2.69 31.72 0.54
CA GLN A 204 -3.92 30.94 0.52
C GLN A 204 -4.43 30.64 1.93
N ARG A 205 -3.55 30.19 2.85
CA ARG A 205 -3.94 29.95 4.25
C ARG A 205 -4.45 31.19 4.96
N ALA A 206 -3.81 32.33 4.70
CA ALA A 206 -4.27 33.61 5.28
C ALA A 206 -5.67 33.98 4.76
N CYS A 207 -5.91 33.81 3.45
CA CYS A 207 -7.22 34.06 2.84
C CYS A 207 -8.30 33.12 3.39
N GLU A 208 -7.99 31.84 3.53
CA GLU A 208 -8.93 30.85 4.09
C GLU A 208 -9.25 31.16 5.56
N ALA A 209 -8.26 31.52 6.38
CA ALA A 209 -8.50 31.91 7.78
C ALA A 209 -9.43 33.13 7.89
N VAL A 210 -9.17 34.17 7.09
CA VAL A 210 -10.05 35.36 7.05
C VAL A 210 -11.43 35.01 6.49
N GLY A 211 -11.47 34.14 5.45
CA GLY A 211 -12.72 33.71 4.84
C GLY A 211 -13.65 32.99 5.83
N ILE A 212 -13.10 32.09 6.64
CA ILE A 212 -13.85 31.34 7.65
C ILE A 212 -14.42 32.30 8.73
N GLU A 213 -13.63 33.33 9.11
CA GLU A 213 -14.01 34.23 10.19
C GLU A 213 -14.96 35.34 9.75
N MET A 214 -14.79 35.86 8.54
CA MET A 214 -15.41 37.12 8.11
C MET A 214 -16.42 37.01 6.96
N VAL A 215 -16.50 35.84 6.26
CA VAL A 215 -17.29 35.72 5.03
C VAL A 215 -18.25 34.54 5.11
N ASP A 216 -19.56 34.84 5.26
CA ASP A 216 -20.59 33.79 5.22
C ASP A 216 -20.78 33.17 3.83
N LYS A 217 -20.73 33.99 2.78
CA LYS A 217 -20.82 33.60 1.37
C LYS A 217 -20.03 34.58 0.52
N GLY A 218 -19.09 34.07 -0.28
CA GLY A 218 -18.29 34.92 -1.17
C GLY A 218 -17.03 34.22 -1.65
N CYS A 219 -16.16 35.00 -2.23
CA CYS A 219 -14.81 34.58 -2.58
C CYS A 219 -13.81 35.70 -2.24
N ILE A 220 -12.59 35.29 -1.99
CA ILE A 220 -11.45 36.19 -1.81
C ILE A 220 -10.56 36.01 -3.03
N VAL A 221 -10.22 37.12 -3.70
CA VAL A 221 -9.30 37.13 -4.85
C VAL A 221 -8.12 38.01 -4.49
N VAL A 222 -6.92 37.48 -4.65
CA VAL A 222 -5.65 38.19 -4.45
C VAL A 222 -4.99 38.38 -5.79
N LEU A 223 -4.60 39.62 -6.10
CA LEU A 223 -3.95 39.98 -7.35
C LEU A 223 -2.57 40.57 -7.05
N ASP A 224 -1.59 40.18 -7.82
CA ASP A 224 -0.30 40.87 -7.85
C ASP A 224 -0.47 42.24 -8.51
N ALA A 225 -0.28 43.31 -7.76
CA ALA A 225 -0.53 44.66 -8.22
C ALA A 225 0.29 45.09 -9.47
N PRO A 226 1.60 44.71 -9.59
CA PRO A 226 2.38 45.01 -10.76
C PRO A 226 2.00 44.27 -12.04
N THR A 227 1.57 43.02 -11.92
CA THR A 227 1.35 42.14 -13.08
C THR A 227 -0.12 41.80 -13.35
N GLY A 228 -1.00 42.07 -12.40
CA GLY A 228 -2.41 41.69 -12.47
C GLY A 228 -2.64 40.17 -12.45
N ARG A 229 -1.66 39.37 -12.08
CA ARG A 229 -1.80 37.90 -11.94
C ARG A 229 -2.58 37.54 -10.66
N VAL A 230 -3.39 36.52 -10.76
CA VAL A 230 -4.16 35.93 -9.65
C VAL A 230 -3.32 34.83 -9.01
#